data_2cb407e643e6ede90db644bba34885ff
#
_entry.id   2cb407e643e6ede90db644bba34885ff
#
_cell.length_a   1.000
_cell.length_b   1.000
_cell.length_c   1.000
_cell.angle_alpha   90.00
_cell.angle_beta   90.00
_cell.angle_gamma   90.00
#
_symmetry.space_group_name_H-M   'P 1'
#
loop_
_entity.id
_entity.type
_entity.pdbx_description
1 polymer ?
#
loop_
_entity_poly.entity_id
_entity_poly.type
_entity_poly.pdbx_seq_one_letter_code
_entity_poly.pdbx_strand_id
1 'polypeptide(L)'
;MRKSASTSYEKTTTWNTNLNIGDKLEGVYESKDEFEGNFGLTTKYVIAAPDGIKYGVYGSASLNRQFAKIPTGSYIWIEYTGETTSQNGRIVKTYNVDYDDEYKA
;
A
#
# COMPACT_ATOMS: atom_id res chain seq x y z
N MET A 1 11.58 1.69 -33.44
CA MET A 1 10.23 1.55 -32.88
C MET A 1 10.09 2.41 -31.63
N ARG A 2 9.03 3.16 -31.57
CA ARG A 2 8.79 4.01 -30.43
C ARG A 2 8.33 3.17 -29.24
N LYS A 3 8.93 3.42 -28.08
CA LYS A 3 8.50 2.79 -26.83
C LYS A 3 7.85 3.83 -25.95
N SER A 4 6.77 3.44 -25.33
CA SER A 4 6.09 4.30 -24.38
C SER A 4 6.73 4.17 -23.00
N ALA A 5 6.96 5.29 -22.33
CA ALA A 5 7.42 5.26 -20.95
C ALA A 5 6.43 4.54 -20.05
N SER A 6 5.16 4.53 -20.41
CA SER A 6 4.16 3.84 -19.63
C SER A 6 4.33 2.32 -19.63
N THR A 7 5.12 1.77 -20.56
CA THR A 7 5.39 0.34 -20.55
C THR A 7 6.28 -0.07 -19.38
N SER A 8 6.95 0.90 -18.77
CA SER A 8 7.73 0.62 -17.57
C SER A 8 6.87 0.56 -16.31
N TYR A 9 5.62 1.00 -16.40
CA TYR A 9 4.70 0.84 -15.27
C TYR A 9 4.30 -0.61 -15.15
N GLU A 10 4.54 -1.16 -14.01
CA GLU A 10 4.05 -2.48 -13.71
C GLU A 10 2.58 -2.38 -13.35
N LYS A 11 1.79 -3.28 -13.93
CA LYS A 11 0.40 -3.36 -13.55
C LYS A 11 0.32 -3.93 -12.16
N THR A 12 -0.30 -3.18 -11.27
CA THR A 12 -0.56 -3.63 -9.92
C THR A 12 -2.04 -3.95 -9.78
N THR A 13 -2.32 -4.92 -8.93
CA THR A 13 -3.69 -5.21 -8.53
C THR A 13 -3.99 -4.38 -7.29
N THR A 14 -5.05 -3.60 -7.33
CA THR A 14 -5.43 -2.79 -6.17
C THR A 14 -5.89 -3.71 -5.05
N TRP A 15 -5.24 -3.61 -3.88
CA TRP A 15 -5.58 -4.48 -2.76
C TRP A 15 -6.69 -3.91 -1.89
N ASN A 16 -6.60 -2.63 -1.56
CA ASN A 16 -7.51 -2.05 -0.57
C ASN A 16 -8.82 -1.56 -1.18
N THR A 17 -9.45 -2.45 -1.95
CA THR A 17 -10.79 -2.25 -2.51
C THR A 17 -11.67 -3.39 -2.01
N ASN A 18 -12.83 -3.07 -1.47
CA ASN A 18 -13.81 -4.07 -0.99
C ASN A 18 -13.24 -5.02 0.06
N LEU A 19 -12.46 -4.48 0.99
CA LEU A 19 -11.86 -5.27 2.05
C LEU A 19 -12.89 -5.65 3.11
N ASN A 20 -12.71 -6.83 3.67
CA ASN A 20 -13.41 -7.28 4.86
C ASN A 20 -12.45 -7.24 6.04
N ILE A 21 -12.97 -6.98 7.24
CA ILE A 21 -12.15 -6.95 8.44
C ILE A 21 -11.41 -8.29 8.58
N GLY A 22 -10.10 -8.21 8.76
CA GLY A 22 -9.25 -9.38 8.84
C GLY A 22 -8.55 -9.74 7.54
N ASP A 23 -8.88 -9.07 6.44
CA ASP A 23 -8.16 -9.28 5.18
C ASP A 23 -6.71 -8.88 5.33
N LYS A 24 -5.81 -9.68 4.78
CA LYS A 24 -4.38 -9.51 4.96
C LYS A 24 -3.66 -9.51 3.62
N LEU A 25 -2.56 -8.78 3.59
CA LEU A 25 -1.63 -8.79 2.46
C LEU A 25 -0.22 -8.87 3.02
N GLU A 26 0.63 -9.69 2.42
CA GLU A 26 2.03 -9.73 2.80
C GLU A 26 2.91 -9.75 1.56
N GLY A 27 4.12 -9.27 1.71
CA GLY A 27 5.10 -9.27 0.64
C GLY A 27 6.20 -8.25 0.87
N VAL A 28 7.01 -8.04 -0.18
CA VAL A 28 8.11 -7.08 -0.13
C VAL A 28 7.60 -5.71 -0.54
N TYR A 29 7.90 -4.72 0.29
CA TYR A 29 7.59 -3.32 -0.01
C TYR A 29 8.61 -2.82 -1.04
N GLU A 30 8.22 -2.80 -2.30
CA GLU A 30 9.15 -2.50 -3.39
C GLU A 30 9.34 -1.00 -3.61
N SER A 31 8.26 -0.25 -3.60
CA SER A 31 8.33 1.16 -3.94
C SER A 31 7.11 1.91 -3.44
N LYS A 32 7.23 3.23 -3.50
CA LYS A 32 6.15 4.14 -3.16
C LYS A 32 6.02 5.16 -4.29
N ASP A 33 4.82 5.30 -4.82
CA ASP A 33 4.51 6.30 -5.83
C ASP A 33 3.60 7.37 -5.25
N GLU A 34 3.88 8.63 -5.56
CA GLU A 34 3.02 9.74 -5.17
C GLU A 34 2.54 10.43 -6.43
N PHE A 35 1.25 10.74 -6.47
CA PHE A 35 0.67 11.42 -7.62
C PHE A 35 -0.53 12.25 -7.18
N GLU A 36 -0.88 13.23 -8.00
CA GLU A 36 -2.04 14.05 -7.72
C GLU A 36 -3.31 13.32 -8.19
N GLY A 37 -4.22 13.11 -7.23
CA GLY A 37 -5.53 12.58 -7.53
C GLY A 37 -6.58 13.68 -7.46
N ASN A 38 -7.85 13.29 -7.51
CA ASN A 38 -8.95 14.26 -7.49
C ASN A 38 -9.05 15.04 -6.19
N PHE A 39 -8.48 14.53 -5.12
CA PHE A 39 -8.58 15.13 -3.79
C PHE A 39 -7.21 15.51 -3.23
N GLY A 40 -6.21 15.70 -4.11
CA GLY A 40 -4.88 16.07 -3.69
C GLY A 40 -3.88 14.94 -3.88
N LEU A 41 -2.79 15.00 -3.13
CA LEU A 41 -1.71 14.04 -3.28
C LEU A 41 -2.11 12.65 -2.78
N THR A 42 -1.94 11.67 -3.61
CA THR A 42 -2.25 10.27 -3.30
C THR A 42 -0.96 9.46 -3.32
N THR A 43 -0.80 8.59 -2.34
CA THR A 43 0.33 7.69 -2.27
C THR A 43 -0.12 6.26 -2.57
N LYS A 44 0.67 5.56 -3.37
CA LYS A 44 0.44 4.14 -3.66
C LYS A 44 1.69 3.36 -3.30
N TYR A 45 1.53 2.37 -2.44
CA TYR A 45 2.62 1.48 -2.03
C TYR A 45 2.54 0.20 -2.86
N VAL A 46 3.67 -0.21 -3.41
CA VAL A 46 3.74 -1.42 -4.24
C VAL A 46 4.32 -2.55 -3.42
N ILE A 47 3.55 -3.62 -3.29
CA ILE A 47 3.91 -4.80 -2.50
C ILE A 47 3.99 -6.00 -3.44
N ALA A 48 5.17 -6.61 -3.49
CA ALA A 48 5.37 -7.84 -4.27
C ALA A 48 5.07 -9.04 -3.38
N ALA A 49 3.92 -9.66 -3.62
CA ALA A 49 3.48 -10.78 -2.83
C ALA A 49 4.17 -12.09 -3.24
N PRO A 50 4.20 -13.10 -2.36
CA PRO A 50 4.84 -14.38 -2.69
C PRO A 50 4.21 -15.13 -3.87
N ASP A 51 2.97 -14.79 -4.21
CA ASP A 51 2.29 -15.41 -5.35
C ASP A 51 2.73 -14.83 -6.70
N GLY A 52 3.67 -13.89 -6.70
CA GLY A 52 4.16 -13.26 -7.92
C GLY A 52 3.32 -12.07 -8.38
N ILE A 53 2.26 -11.75 -7.68
CA ILE A 53 1.40 -10.62 -8.01
C ILE A 53 1.90 -9.38 -7.28
N LYS A 54 1.92 -8.25 -7.99
CA LYS A 54 2.24 -6.97 -7.36
C LYS A 54 0.95 -6.26 -7.02
N TYR A 55 0.81 -5.91 -5.77
CA TYR A 55 -0.38 -5.23 -5.26
C TYR A 55 -0.10 -3.76 -5.03
N GLY A 56 -1.04 -2.94 -5.44
CA GLY A 56 -1.02 -1.51 -5.13
C GLY A 56 -1.90 -1.24 -3.93
N VAL A 57 -1.31 -0.67 -2.90
CA VAL A 57 -2.02 -0.30 -1.67
C VAL A 57 -2.10 1.21 -1.62
N TYR A 58 -3.29 1.74 -1.74
CA TYR A 58 -3.48 3.19 -1.71
C TYR A 58 -3.39 3.70 -0.28
N GLY A 59 -2.65 4.78 -0.11
CA GLY A 59 -2.38 5.33 1.20
C GLY A 59 -3.61 5.94 1.85
N SER A 60 -3.61 5.90 3.16
CA SER A 60 -4.55 6.58 4.02
C SER A 60 -3.77 7.18 5.17
N ALA A 61 -4.41 7.96 6.02
CA ALA A 61 -3.71 8.53 7.17
C ALA A 61 -3.04 7.45 8.03
N SER A 62 -3.73 6.34 8.24
CA SER A 62 -3.22 5.22 9.01
C SER A 62 -2.01 4.56 8.33
N LEU A 63 -2.16 4.23 7.04
CA LEU A 63 -1.09 3.58 6.29
C LEU A 63 0.12 4.48 6.12
N ASN A 64 -0.11 5.75 5.78
CA ASN A 64 0.99 6.68 5.56
C ASN A 64 1.83 6.87 6.82
N ARG A 65 1.18 6.92 7.98
CA ARG A 65 1.89 7.05 9.26
C ARG A 65 2.76 5.84 9.54
N GLN A 66 2.25 4.65 9.25
CA GLN A 66 2.98 3.42 9.52
C GLN A 66 4.10 3.20 8.50
N PHE A 67 3.81 3.40 7.21
CA PHE A 67 4.82 3.23 6.16
C PHE A 67 5.94 4.26 6.23
N ALA A 68 5.73 5.40 6.87
CA ALA A 68 6.78 6.39 7.05
C ALA A 68 7.98 5.83 7.81
N LYS A 69 7.79 4.80 8.60
CA LYS A 69 8.85 4.16 9.40
C LYS A 69 9.49 2.97 8.70
N ILE A 70 8.95 2.54 7.57
CA ILE A 70 9.34 1.30 6.93
C ILE A 70 10.23 1.60 5.72
N PRO A 71 11.48 1.10 5.70
CA PRO A 71 12.32 1.27 4.53
C PRO A 71 11.85 0.36 3.39
N THR A 72 12.04 0.83 2.15
CA THR A 72 11.76 -0.01 0.99
C THR A 72 12.67 -1.23 1.00
N GLY A 73 12.16 -2.34 0.51
CA GLY A 73 12.85 -3.63 0.57
C GLY A 73 12.48 -4.47 1.77
N SER A 74 11.77 -3.89 2.74
CA SER A 74 11.31 -4.64 3.91
C SER A 74 10.21 -5.61 3.52
N TYR A 75 10.14 -6.72 4.23
CA TYR A 75 8.98 -7.60 4.14
C TYR A 75 7.90 -7.05 5.07
N ILE A 76 6.66 -6.96 4.59
CA ILE A 76 5.58 -6.36 5.37
C ILE A 76 4.36 -7.26 5.44
N TRP A 77 3.59 -7.07 6.50
CA TRP A 77 2.30 -7.72 6.71
C TRP A 77 1.30 -6.61 7.01
N ILE A 78 0.25 -6.53 6.20
CA ILE A 78 -0.82 -5.54 6.37
C ILE A 78 -2.10 -6.28 6.69
N GLU A 79 -2.83 -5.79 7.68
CA GLU A 79 -4.15 -6.32 8.01
C GLU A 79 -5.15 -5.18 8.08
N TYR A 80 -6.30 -5.37 7.43
CA TYR A 80 -7.39 -4.41 7.50
C TYR A 80 -8.17 -4.64 8.80
N THR A 81 -8.22 -3.64 9.66
CA THR A 81 -8.82 -3.76 10.99
C THR A 81 -10.21 -3.15 11.09
N GLY A 82 -10.67 -2.46 10.04
CA GLY A 82 -12.00 -1.90 10.02
C GLY A 82 -12.01 -0.41 9.75
N GLU A 83 -12.99 0.27 10.32
CA GLU A 83 -13.15 1.69 10.14
C GLU A 83 -13.32 2.37 11.49
N THR A 84 -12.89 3.62 11.56
CA THR A 84 -13.09 4.47 12.72
C THR A 84 -13.51 5.86 12.27
N THR A 85 -14.06 6.62 13.19
CA THR A 85 -14.44 8.01 12.90
C THR A 85 -13.34 8.94 13.36
N SER A 86 -12.86 9.79 12.46
CA SER A 86 -11.85 10.79 12.79
C SER A 86 -12.48 11.92 13.60
N GLN A 87 -11.63 12.81 14.13
CA GLN A 87 -12.08 13.97 14.89
C GLN A 87 -12.99 14.88 14.06
N ASN A 88 -12.85 14.85 12.75
CA ASN A 88 -13.66 15.67 11.84
C ASN A 88 -14.97 14.98 11.43
N GLY A 89 -15.29 13.83 12.03
CA GLY A 89 -16.49 13.10 11.70
C GLY A 89 -16.40 12.27 10.43
N ARG A 90 -15.21 12.13 9.85
CA ARG A 90 -15.02 11.33 8.64
C ARG A 90 -14.75 9.89 9.01
N ILE A 91 -15.29 8.98 8.21
CA ILE A 91 -14.99 7.56 8.33
C ILE A 91 -13.65 7.30 7.66
N VAL A 92 -12.72 6.72 8.39
CA VAL A 92 -11.40 6.36 7.88
C VAL A 92 -11.13 4.89 8.10
N LYS A 93 -10.50 4.26 7.12
CA LYS A 93 -10.11 2.86 7.22
C LYS A 93 -8.85 2.73 8.05
N THR A 94 -8.79 1.71 8.87
CA THR A 94 -7.65 1.46 9.75
C THR A 94 -6.97 0.15 9.37
N TYR A 95 -5.66 0.12 9.58
CA TYR A 95 -4.82 -1.02 9.22
C TYR A 95 -3.76 -1.22 10.29
N ASN A 96 -3.31 -2.47 10.44
CA ASN A 96 -2.08 -2.78 11.16
C ASN A 96 -1.01 -3.16 10.16
N VAL A 97 0.19 -2.62 10.31
CA VAL A 97 1.32 -2.96 9.44
C VAL A 97 2.49 -3.38 10.31
N ASP A 98 2.93 -4.61 10.11
CA ASP A 98 4.16 -5.12 10.70
C ASP A 98 5.22 -5.23 9.61
N TYR A 99 6.49 -5.17 9.97
CA TYR A 99 7.54 -5.23 8.96
C TYR A 99 8.80 -5.87 9.51
N ASP A 100 9.58 -6.41 8.59
CA ASP A 100 10.91 -6.94 8.87
C ASP A 100 11.88 -6.21 7.95
N ASP A 101 12.64 -5.29 8.50
CA ASP A 101 13.59 -4.48 7.74
C ASP A 101 14.93 -5.17 7.54
N GLU A 102 15.10 -6.34 8.12
CA GLU A 102 16.29 -7.17 7.91
C GLU A 102 16.06 -8.25 6.84
N TYR A 103 14.87 -8.27 6.24
CA TYR A 103 14.54 -9.23 5.20
C TYR A 103 15.45 -9.01 3.97
N LYS A 104 16.01 -10.11 3.48
CA LYS A 104 16.81 -10.09 2.25
C LYS A 104 16.13 -10.98 1.22
N ALA A 105 15.78 -10.35 0.11
CA ALA A 105 15.17 -11.06 -1.01
C ALA A 105 16.18 -11.93 -1.74
#